data_79be516bc7f2fba25a6c1cdac8a8f3e2
#
_entry.id   79be516bc7f2fba25a6c1cdac8a8f3e2
#
_cell.length_a   1.000
_cell.length_b   1.000
_cell.length_c   1.000
_cell.angle_alpha   90.00
_cell.angle_beta   90.00
_cell.angle_gamma   90.00
#
_symmetry.space_group_name_H-M   'P 1'
#
loop_
_entity.id
_entity.type
_entity.pdbx_description
1 polymer ?
#
loop_
_entity_poly.entity_id
_entity_poly.type
_entity_poly.pdbx_seq_one_letter_code
_entity_poly.pdbx_strand_id
1 'polypeptide(L)'
;MPLRKRVAIMLDKLLFGRYIQGSSLVHRLDPRAKLIGAFYFIIVIFLANNWQTYLIMTLFTFLCVILSDIKLSVFLNGVKPLIWLILFTVLLQILFTRGGETYLVLGPISITSFGVINGAFIFMRFVLIIFISTLLTLTTMPLSLTDAIEKLLGPLKRFKVPVHEIALMLSIALRFVPTLMDEASKIMNAQRARGVEFGEGNIVK
;
A
#
# COMPACT_ATOMS: atom_id res chain seq x y z
N MET A 1 22.02 -10.42 -19.06
CA MET A 1 21.41 -11.14 -17.93
C MET A 1 20.38 -12.08 -18.53
N PRO A 2 20.44 -13.42 -18.36
CA PRO A 2 19.59 -14.35 -19.08
C PRO A 2 18.11 -14.10 -18.74
N LEU A 3 17.25 -14.05 -19.76
CA LEU A 3 15.80 -13.83 -19.68
C LEU A 3 15.12 -14.70 -18.62
N ARG A 4 15.65 -15.91 -18.39
CA ARG A 4 15.21 -16.82 -17.32
C ARG A 4 15.24 -16.18 -15.93
N LYS A 5 16.29 -15.42 -15.58
CA LYS A 5 16.36 -14.68 -14.30
C LYS A 5 15.36 -13.52 -14.23
N ARG A 6 15.10 -12.84 -15.34
CA ARG A 6 14.12 -11.74 -15.38
C ARG A 6 12.68 -12.25 -15.21
N VAL A 7 12.32 -13.32 -15.89
CA VAL A 7 10.99 -13.94 -15.78
C VAL A 7 10.78 -14.55 -14.39
N ALA A 8 11.77 -15.25 -13.84
CA ALA A 8 11.70 -15.79 -12.49
C ALA A 8 11.56 -14.67 -11.43
N ILE A 9 12.34 -13.59 -11.55
CA ILE A 9 12.23 -12.42 -10.65
C ILE A 9 10.91 -11.67 -10.81
N MET A 10 10.36 -11.60 -12.04
CA MET A 10 9.02 -11.03 -12.26
C MET A 10 7.94 -11.93 -11.66
N LEU A 11 8.04 -13.23 -11.82
CA LEU A 11 7.10 -14.20 -11.24
C LEU A 11 7.17 -14.20 -9.71
N ASP A 12 8.35 -14.19 -9.11
CA ASP A 12 8.52 -14.05 -7.66
C ASP A 12 7.90 -12.74 -7.14
N LYS A 13 8.10 -11.64 -7.85
CA LYS A 13 7.48 -10.36 -7.49
C LYS A 13 5.96 -10.35 -7.63
N LEU A 14 5.41 -11.13 -8.56
CA LEU A 14 3.96 -11.28 -8.74
C LEU A 14 3.36 -12.26 -7.72
N LEU A 15 4.07 -13.33 -7.38
CA LEU A 15 3.60 -14.39 -6.48
C LEU A 15 3.54 -13.95 -5.02
N PHE A 16 4.57 -13.27 -4.54
CA PHE A 16 4.66 -12.82 -3.14
C PHE A 16 4.22 -11.37 -2.96
N GLY A 17 3.85 -10.68 -4.04
CA GLY A 17 3.57 -9.25 -4.01
C GLY A 17 4.80 -8.48 -3.50
N ARG A 18 4.56 -7.52 -2.61
CA ARG A 18 5.64 -6.77 -1.94
C ARG A 18 6.01 -7.33 -0.56
N TYR A 19 5.48 -8.49 -0.17
CA TYR A 19 5.80 -9.08 1.13
C TYR A 19 7.30 -9.40 1.25
N ILE A 20 7.91 -8.92 2.32
CA ILE A 20 9.30 -9.19 2.65
C ILE A 20 9.31 -10.17 3.83
N GLN A 21 9.88 -11.36 3.63
CA GLN A 21 10.04 -12.31 4.71
C GLN A 21 11.00 -11.74 5.76
N GLY A 22 10.52 -11.62 6.99
CA GLY A 22 11.29 -11.10 8.13
C GLY A 22 10.85 -11.76 9.43
N SER A 23 11.73 -11.71 10.44
CA SER A 23 11.49 -12.25 11.78
C SER A 23 11.27 -11.16 12.83
N SER A 24 11.08 -9.90 12.41
CA SER A 24 10.92 -8.75 13.30
C SER A 24 9.65 -8.85 14.16
N LEU A 25 9.60 -8.07 15.24
CA LEU A 25 8.43 -8.04 16.13
C LEU A 25 7.15 -7.74 15.36
N VAL A 26 7.21 -6.81 14.39
CA VAL A 26 6.04 -6.45 13.56
C VAL A 26 5.61 -7.63 12.67
N HIS A 27 6.53 -8.42 12.13
CA HIS A 27 6.18 -9.60 11.33
C HIS A 27 5.45 -10.67 12.14
N ARG A 28 5.80 -10.85 13.42
CA ARG A 28 5.21 -11.85 14.32
C ARG A 28 3.84 -11.48 14.86
N LEU A 29 3.43 -10.22 14.77
CA LEU A 29 2.10 -9.79 15.20
C LEU A 29 1.00 -10.46 14.38
N ASP A 30 -0.13 -10.75 15.04
CA ASP A 30 -1.32 -11.28 14.39
C ASP A 30 -1.77 -10.34 13.25
N PRO A 31 -2.00 -10.86 12.03
CA PRO A 31 -2.48 -10.07 10.88
C PRO A 31 -3.75 -9.26 11.18
N ARG A 32 -4.62 -9.76 12.04
CA ARG A 32 -5.85 -9.06 12.48
C ARG A 32 -5.50 -7.80 13.27
N ALA A 33 -4.58 -7.92 14.23
CA ALA A 33 -4.16 -6.79 15.06
C ALA A 33 -3.50 -5.71 14.20
N LYS A 34 -2.68 -6.09 13.22
CA LYS A 34 -2.07 -5.16 12.26
C LYS A 34 -3.11 -4.44 11.42
N LEU A 35 -4.11 -5.18 10.92
CA LEU A 35 -5.16 -4.61 10.09
C LEU A 35 -6.02 -3.63 10.88
N ILE A 36 -6.46 -4.01 12.09
CA ILE A 36 -7.21 -3.12 12.99
C ILE A 36 -6.38 -1.90 13.36
N GLY A 37 -5.11 -2.11 13.72
CA GLY A 37 -4.20 -1.02 14.08
C GLY A 37 -3.98 -0.04 12.93
N ALA A 38 -3.79 -0.52 11.71
CA ALA A 38 -3.67 0.32 10.52
C ALA A 38 -4.95 1.11 10.23
N PHE A 39 -6.12 0.47 10.34
CA PHE A 39 -7.42 1.13 10.18
C PHE A 39 -7.65 2.21 11.25
N TYR A 40 -7.39 1.88 12.51
CA TYR A 40 -7.51 2.82 13.61
C TYR A 40 -6.56 4.02 13.44
N PHE A 41 -5.32 3.77 13.03
CA PHE A 41 -4.35 4.80 12.72
C PHE A 41 -4.86 5.74 11.62
N ILE A 42 -5.42 5.19 10.53
CA ILE A 42 -5.97 5.99 9.43
C ILE A 42 -7.12 6.86 9.93
N ILE A 43 -8.03 6.32 10.74
CA ILE A 43 -9.14 7.10 11.31
C ILE A 43 -8.61 8.24 12.19
N VAL A 44 -7.69 7.94 13.10
CA VAL A 44 -7.13 8.95 14.02
C VAL A 44 -6.40 10.07 13.26
N ILE A 45 -5.64 9.73 12.21
CA ILE A 45 -4.92 10.75 11.44
C ILE A 45 -5.87 11.66 10.63
N PHE A 46 -7.05 11.17 10.23
CA PHE A 46 -8.07 12.00 9.61
C PHE A 46 -8.72 12.97 10.61
N LEU A 47 -8.82 12.59 11.88
CA LEU A 47 -9.32 13.44 12.96
C LEU A 47 -8.26 14.39 13.53
N ALA A 48 -6.98 14.18 13.17
CA ALA A 48 -5.88 15.00 13.64
C ALA A 48 -5.89 16.38 12.98
N ASN A 49 -6.00 17.45 13.81
CA ASN A 49 -5.97 18.85 13.37
C ASN A 49 -4.91 19.67 14.12
N ASN A 50 -4.08 19.03 14.97
CA ASN A 50 -3.11 19.70 15.83
C ASN A 50 -1.70 19.19 15.57
N TRP A 51 -0.70 20.07 15.66
CA TRP A 51 0.71 19.71 15.53
C TRP A 51 1.16 18.61 16.50
N GLN A 52 0.64 18.63 17.73
CA GLN A 52 0.94 17.62 18.75
C GLN A 52 0.51 16.22 18.29
N THR A 53 -0.69 16.09 17.73
CA THR A 53 -1.19 14.80 17.23
C THR A 53 -0.35 14.29 16.06
N TYR A 54 0.02 15.16 15.12
CA TYR A 54 0.89 14.76 14.02
C TYR A 54 2.29 14.35 14.49
N LEU A 55 2.84 15.01 15.51
CA LEU A 55 4.13 14.64 16.09
C LEU A 55 4.07 13.24 16.73
N ILE A 56 3.03 12.96 17.52
CA ILE A 56 2.83 11.64 18.13
C ILE A 56 2.66 10.56 17.05
N MET A 57 1.84 10.83 16.04
CA MET A 57 1.62 9.87 14.93
C MET A 57 2.88 9.62 14.12
N THR A 58 3.70 10.64 13.90
CA THR A 58 5.00 10.51 13.21
C THR A 58 5.97 9.66 14.03
N LEU A 59 6.09 9.94 15.35
CA LEU A 59 6.90 9.14 16.26
C LEU A 59 6.46 7.69 16.29
N PHE A 60 5.17 7.43 16.39
CA PHE A 60 4.60 6.08 16.37
C PHE A 60 4.91 5.35 15.05
N THR A 61 4.70 6.01 13.91
CA THR A 61 5.00 5.44 12.59
C THR A 61 6.50 5.11 12.47
N PHE A 62 7.36 6.03 12.92
CA PHE A 62 8.81 5.83 12.90
C PHE A 62 9.24 4.67 13.78
N LEU A 63 8.66 4.55 14.96
CA LEU A 63 8.86 3.40 15.86
C LEU A 63 8.46 2.08 15.18
N CYS A 64 7.28 2.03 14.54
CA CYS A 64 6.82 0.84 13.81
C CYS A 64 7.75 0.47 12.65
N VAL A 65 8.27 1.47 11.92
CA VAL A 65 9.22 1.26 10.81
C VAL A 65 10.53 0.69 11.34
N ILE A 66 11.08 1.22 12.45
CA ILE A 66 12.30 0.69 13.07
C ILE A 66 12.09 -0.75 13.55
N LEU A 67 10.97 -1.02 14.24
CA LEU A 67 10.63 -2.36 14.76
C LEU A 67 10.35 -3.37 13.64
N SER A 68 10.14 -2.92 12.40
CA SER A 68 9.92 -3.82 11.27
C SER A 68 11.20 -4.36 10.64
N ASP A 69 12.38 -3.82 10.99
CA ASP A 69 13.70 -4.12 10.40
C ASP A 69 13.76 -3.93 8.87
N ILE A 70 12.81 -3.19 8.30
CA ILE A 70 12.75 -2.90 6.86
C ILE A 70 13.47 -1.58 6.60
N LYS A 71 14.30 -1.55 5.56
CA LYS A 71 15.05 -0.34 5.16
C LYS A 71 14.10 0.82 4.84
N LEU A 72 14.34 1.98 5.42
CA LEU A 72 13.56 3.20 5.19
C LEU A 72 13.43 3.56 3.69
N SER A 73 14.45 3.23 2.90
CA SER A 73 14.44 3.40 1.44
C SER A 73 13.25 2.71 0.76
N VAL A 74 12.76 1.60 1.28
CA VAL A 74 11.61 0.88 0.71
C VAL A 74 10.32 1.68 0.91
N PHE A 75 10.17 2.32 2.07
CA PHE A 75 9.03 3.19 2.38
C PHE A 75 9.05 4.46 1.52
N LEU A 76 10.22 5.08 1.36
CA LEU A 76 10.39 6.26 0.49
C LEU A 76 10.08 5.93 -0.97
N ASN A 77 10.47 4.74 -1.44
CA ASN A 77 10.09 4.26 -2.77
C ASN A 77 8.58 4.00 -2.91
N GLY A 78 7.88 3.75 -1.82
CA GLY A 78 6.41 3.68 -1.79
C GLY A 78 5.73 5.04 -1.99
N VAL A 79 6.33 6.12 -1.47
CA VAL A 79 5.84 7.49 -1.62
C VAL A 79 6.14 8.05 -3.02
N LYS A 80 7.29 7.70 -3.60
CA LYS A 80 7.80 8.25 -4.87
C LYS A 80 6.79 8.26 -6.02
N PRO A 81 6.02 7.21 -6.32
CA PRO A 81 5.04 7.24 -7.41
C PRO A 81 3.85 8.16 -7.13
N LEU A 82 3.55 8.43 -5.85
CA LEU A 82 2.41 9.24 -5.44
C LEU A 82 2.80 10.70 -5.14
N ILE A 83 4.11 11.04 -5.14
CA ILE A 83 4.58 12.37 -4.76
C ILE A 83 3.98 13.48 -5.62
N TRP A 84 3.80 13.24 -6.91
CA TRP A 84 3.17 14.20 -7.82
C TRP A 84 1.71 14.48 -7.45
N LEU A 85 0.96 13.43 -7.13
CA LEU A 85 -0.44 13.56 -6.69
C LEU A 85 -0.53 14.33 -5.37
N ILE A 86 0.35 14.01 -4.42
CA ILE A 86 0.41 14.68 -3.12
C ILE A 86 0.75 16.16 -3.30
N LEU A 87 1.80 16.48 -4.06
CA LEU A 87 2.21 17.86 -4.31
C LEU A 87 1.11 18.65 -5.03
N PHE A 88 0.45 18.04 -6.01
CA PHE A 88 -0.66 18.68 -6.71
C PHE A 88 -1.83 18.99 -5.76
N THR A 89 -2.19 18.04 -4.88
CA THR A 89 -3.25 18.23 -3.88
C THR A 89 -2.87 19.35 -2.88
N VAL A 90 -1.63 19.33 -2.40
CA VAL A 90 -1.12 20.38 -1.49
C VAL A 90 -1.12 21.74 -2.15
N LEU A 91 -0.69 21.80 -3.43
CA LEU A 91 -0.71 23.05 -4.20
C LEU A 91 -2.11 23.60 -4.34
N LEU A 92 -3.09 22.76 -4.70
CA LEU A 92 -4.50 23.18 -4.77
C LEU A 92 -5.00 23.68 -3.42
N GLN A 93 -4.64 23.00 -2.32
CA GLN A 93 -5.03 23.39 -0.98
C GLN A 93 -4.46 24.77 -0.60
N ILE A 94 -3.20 25.05 -0.92
CA ILE A 94 -2.56 26.34 -0.65
C ILE A 94 -3.22 27.47 -1.46
N LEU A 95 -3.57 27.20 -2.73
CA LEU A 95 -4.10 28.21 -3.65
C LEU A 95 -5.58 28.53 -3.41
N PHE A 96 -6.38 27.55 -2.99
CA PHE A 96 -7.84 27.68 -2.90
C PHE A 96 -8.38 27.78 -1.47
N THR A 97 -7.55 27.48 -0.45
CA THR A 97 -8.00 27.63 0.95
C THR A 97 -7.98 29.10 1.35
N ARG A 98 -9.14 29.60 1.70
CA ARG A 98 -9.32 30.97 2.21
C ARG A 98 -9.37 30.97 3.74
N GLY A 99 -8.76 31.98 4.36
CA GLY A 99 -8.80 32.18 5.82
C GLY A 99 -7.43 32.50 6.41
N GLY A 100 -7.41 33.21 7.54
CA GLY A 100 -6.19 33.67 8.19
C GLY A 100 -5.59 34.90 7.49
N GLU A 101 -4.32 35.19 7.79
CA GLU A 101 -3.58 36.29 7.18
C GLU A 101 -3.28 35.99 5.73
N THR A 102 -3.60 36.92 4.84
CA THR A 102 -3.33 36.80 3.41
C THR A 102 -1.94 37.34 3.10
N TYR A 103 -1.06 36.49 2.57
CA TYR A 103 0.28 36.90 2.14
C TYR A 103 0.30 37.46 0.72
N LEU A 104 -0.50 36.88 -0.17
CA LEU A 104 -0.58 37.31 -1.57
C LEU A 104 -1.99 37.06 -2.11
N VAL A 105 -2.52 38.05 -2.82
CA VAL A 105 -3.81 37.95 -3.51
C VAL A 105 -3.58 38.23 -4.99
N LEU A 106 -3.83 37.24 -5.83
CA LEU A 106 -3.77 37.32 -7.29
C LEU A 106 -5.14 36.93 -7.87
N GLY A 107 -6.10 37.85 -7.81
CA GLY A 107 -7.45 37.62 -8.31
C GLY A 107 -8.17 36.49 -7.55
N PRO A 108 -8.52 35.35 -8.23
CA PRO A 108 -9.22 34.25 -7.56
C PRO A 108 -8.31 33.39 -6.65
N ILE A 109 -7.00 33.55 -6.76
CA ILE A 109 -6.00 32.80 -6.02
C ILE A 109 -5.50 33.64 -4.83
N SER A 110 -5.58 33.11 -3.63
CA SER A 110 -5.09 33.76 -2.42
C SER A 110 -4.23 32.80 -1.61
N ILE A 111 -2.95 33.13 -1.43
CA ILE A 111 -2.06 32.39 -0.54
C ILE A 111 -2.27 32.91 0.87
N THR A 112 -2.79 32.05 1.75
CA THR A 112 -3.12 32.39 3.13
C THR A 112 -2.29 31.55 4.11
N SER A 113 -2.04 32.06 5.32
CA SER A 113 -1.36 31.30 6.38
C SER A 113 -2.07 29.98 6.70
N PHE A 114 -3.40 30.02 6.67
CA PHE A 114 -4.22 28.83 6.92
C PHE A 114 -4.10 27.80 5.80
N GLY A 115 -4.00 28.24 4.54
CA GLY A 115 -3.76 27.36 3.38
C GLY A 115 -2.42 26.64 3.46
N VAL A 116 -1.35 27.34 3.87
CA VAL A 116 0.00 26.75 4.03
C VAL A 116 0.02 25.74 5.16
N ILE A 117 -0.56 26.05 6.32
CA ILE A 117 -0.62 25.13 7.47
C ILE A 117 -1.42 23.87 7.12
N ASN A 118 -2.60 24.04 6.52
CA ASN A 118 -3.43 22.91 6.08
C ASN A 118 -2.74 22.08 4.99
N GLY A 119 -2.05 22.73 4.06
CA GLY A 119 -1.23 22.04 3.06
C GLY A 119 -0.15 21.16 3.69
N ALA A 120 0.55 21.67 4.72
CA ALA A 120 1.53 20.90 5.47
C ALA A 120 0.88 19.69 6.19
N PHE A 121 -0.28 19.88 6.82
CA PHE A 121 -1.02 18.78 7.44
C PHE A 121 -1.46 17.72 6.44
N ILE A 122 -1.95 18.13 5.27
CA ILE A 122 -2.33 17.20 4.21
C ILE A 122 -1.12 16.41 3.71
N PHE A 123 0.01 17.08 3.49
CA PHE A 123 1.26 16.41 3.10
C PHE A 123 1.66 15.34 4.12
N MET A 124 1.74 15.70 5.41
CA MET A 124 2.08 14.77 6.48
C MET A 124 1.08 13.61 6.57
N ARG A 125 -0.22 13.89 6.43
CA ARG A 125 -1.29 12.89 6.43
C ARG A 125 -1.07 11.83 5.37
N PHE A 126 -0.86 12.24 4.12
CA PHE A 126 -0.63 11.29 3.02
C PHE A 126 0.65 10.48 3.21
N VAL A 127 1.74 11.11 3.62
CA VAL A 127 3.00 10.41 3.87
C VAL A 127 2.84 9.35 4.97
N LEU A 128 2.20 9.67 6.08
CA LEU A 128 2.00 8.75 7.20
C LEU A 128 1.05 7.59 6.81
N ILE A 129 -0.02 7.86 6.07
CA ILE A 129 -0.93 6.81 5.56
C ILE A 129 -0.17 5.86 4.63
N ILE A 130 0.64 6.39 3.71
CA ILE A 130 1.43 5.56 2.80
C ILE A 130 2.43 4.70 3.59
N PHE A 131 3.06 5.24 4.63
CA PHE A 131 4.00 4.49 5.44
C PHE A 131 3.32 3.32 6.16
N ILE A 132 2.19 3.55 6.82
CA ILE A 132 1.44 2.49 7.52
C ILE A 132 0.87 1.46 6.52
N SER A 133 0.34 1.89 5.38
CA SER A 133 -0.15 0.98 4.33
C SER A 133 0.98 0.13 3.75
N THR A 134 2.14 0.74 3.51
CA THR A 134 3.34 0.03 3.04
C THR A 134 3.83 -0.95 4.10
N LEU A 135 3.86 -0.56 5.37
CA LEU A 135 4.23 -1.43 6.48
C LEU A 135 3.34 -2.67 6.53
N LEU A 136 2.02 -2.48 6.47
CA LEU A 136 1.04 -3.58 6.46
C LEU A 136 1.29 -4.53 5.28
N THR A 137 1.47 -3.98 4.08
CA THR A 137 1.70 -4.75 2.84
C THR A 137 3.02 -5.52 2.86
N LEU A 138 4.09 -4.93 3.41
CA LEU A 138 5.42 -5.54 3.46
C LEU A 138 5.54 -6.60 4.57
N THR A 139 4.76 -6.47 5.65
CA THR A 139 4.85 -7.36 6.84
C THR A 139 3.76 -8.41 6.93
N THR A 140 2.80 -8.43 6.00
CA THR A 140 1.67 -9.35 6.04
C THR A 140 1.45 -10.01 4.70
N MET A 141 1.39 -11.35 4.69
CA MET A 141 1.09 -12.11 3.46
C MET A 141 -0.35 -11.88 3.00
N PRO A 142 -0.61 -11.82 1.68
CA PRO A 142 -1.96 -11.61 1.16
C PRO A 142 -2.98 -12.63 1.66
N LEU A 143 -2.60 -13.90 1.76
CA LEU A 143 -3.46 -14.97 2.25
C LEU A 143 -3.82 -14.76 3.74
N SER A 144 -2.83 -14.42 4.58
CA SER A 144 -3.06 -14.12 6.00
C SER A 144 -3.93 -12.88 6.20
N LEU A 145 -3.82 -11.91 5.27
CA LEU A 145 -4.67 -10.71 5.29
C LEU A 145 -6.12 -11.06 4.96
N THR A 146 -6.35 -11.96 4.00
CA THR A 146 -7.69 -12.46 3.67
C THR A 146 -8.34 -13.17 4.85
N ASP A 147 -7.60 -14.06 5.53
CA ASP A 147 -8.08 -14.75 6.72
C ASP A 147 -8.39 -13.77 7.87
N ALA A 148 -7.59 -12.70 8.00
CA ALA A 148 -7.85 -11.66 8.98
C ALA A 148 -9.14 -10.89 8.67
N ILE A 149 -9.35 -10.52 7.39
CA ILE A 149 -10.56 -9.83 6.93
C ILE A 149 -11.80 -10.71 7.16
N GLU A 150 -11.76 -12.00 6.81
CA GLU A 150 -12.86 -12.93 7.04
C GLU A 150 -13.29 -12.93 8.51
N LYS A 151 -12.31 -13.03 9.41
CA LYS A 151 -12.58 -13.09 10.84
C LYS A 151 -13.10 -11.77 11.40
N LEU A 152 -12.60 -10.63 10.89
CA LEU A 152 -13.08 -9.30 11.27
C LEU A 152 -14.49 -9.01 10.74
N LEU A 153 -14.81 -9.49 9.55
CA LEU A 153 -16.13 -9.36 8.95
C LEU A 153 -17.13 -10.42 9.47
N GLY A 154 -16.67 -11.37 10.31
CA GLY A 154 -17.52 -12.38 10.93
C GLY A 154 -18.85 -11.86 11.51
N PRO A 155 -18.88 -10.73 12.24
CA PRO A 155 -20.12 -10.14 12.74
C PRO A 155 -21.12 -9.74 11.65
N LEU A 156 -20.68 -9.45 10.41
CA LEU A 156 -21.55 -9.11 9.29
C LEU A 156 -22.40 -10.31 8.79
N LYS A 157 -22.06 -11.55 9.18
CA LYS A 157 -22.93 -12.72 8.97
C LYS A 157 -24.32 -12.50 9.53
N ARG A 158 -24.44 -11.69 10.61
CA ARG A 158 -25.73 -11.34 11.23
C ARG A 158 -26.64 -10.55 10.29
N PHE A 159 -26.05 -9.85 9.31
CA PHE A 159 -26.76 -9.10 8.26
C PHE A 159 -26.98 -9.90 6.98
N LYS A 160 -26.88 -11.25 7.04
CA LYS A 160 -27.01 -12.16 5.89
C LYS A 160 -25.98 -11.96 4.79
N VAL A 161 -24.84 -11.31 5.09
CA VAL A 161 -23.73 -11.18 4.14
C VAL A 161 -22.97 -12.51 4.09
N PRO A 162 -22.76 -13.13 2.92
CA PRO A 162 -22.05 -14.40 2.77
C PRO A 162 -20.54 -14.23 2.90
N VAL A 163 -20.08 -13.76 4.08
CA VAL A 163 -18.66 -13.43 4.34
C VAL A 163 -17.76 -14.65 4.20
N HIS A 164 -18.23 -15.82 4.65
CA HIS A 164 -17.46 -17.05 4.60
C HIS A 164 -17.25 -17.52 3.15
N GLU A 165 -18.28 -17.46 2.35
CA GLU A 165 -18.22 -17.86 0.94
C GLU A 165 -17.28 -16.96 0.14
N ILE A 166 -17.35 -15.64 0.37
CA ILE A 166 -16.46 -14.67 -0.27
C ILE A 166 -15.00 -14.91 0.17
N ALA A 167 -14.76 -15.13 1.45
CA ALA A 167 -13.42 -15.40 1.97
C ALA A 167 -12.87 -16.72 1.44
N LEU A 168 -13.69 -17.76 1.35
CA LEU A 168 -13.32 -19.04 0.78
C LEU A 168 -12.93 -18.90 -0.70
N MET A 169 -13.76 -18.21 -1.50
CA MET A 169 -13.44 -17.94 -2.91
C MET A 169 -12.10 -17.20 -3.06
N LEU A 170 -11.88 -16.16 -2.24
CA LEU A 170 -10.65 -15.37 -2.28
C LEU A 170 -9.43 -16.18 -1.84
N SER A 171 -9.55 -16.99 -0.79
CA SER A 171 -8.48 -17.88 -0.32
C SER A 171 -8.11 -18.93 -1.37
N ILE A 172 -9.11 -19.53 -2.03
CA ILE A 172 -8.90 -20.48 -3.12
C ILE A 172 -8.20 -19.76 -4.28
N ALA A 173 -8.70 -18.61 -4.71
CA ALA A 173 -8.11 -17.82 -5.79
C ALA A 173 -6.63 -17.49 -5.51
N LEU A 174 -6.34 -16.96 -4.32
CA LEU A 174 -4.97 -16.60 -3.91
C LEU A 174 -4.03 -17.82 -3.83
N ARG A 175 -4.56 -19.00 -3.48
CA ARG A 175 -3.79 -20.25 -3.46
C ARG A 175 -3.50 -20.76 -4.88
N PHE A 176 -4.44 -20.61 -5.80
CA PHE A 176 -4.27 -21.06 -7.16
C PHE A 176 -3.37 -20.15 -8.00
N VAL A 177 -3.28 -18.85 -7.69
CA VAL A 177 -2.42 -17.93 -8.43
C VAL A 177 -0.96 -18.41 -8.52
N PRO A 178 -0.26 -18.79 -7.43
CA PRO A 178 1.09 -19.36 -7.52
C PRO A 178 1.14 -20.62 -8.40
N THR A 179 0.22 -21.54 -8.17
CA THR A 179 0.17 -22.82 -8.92
C THR A 179 -0.01 -22.60 -10.42
N LEU A 180 -0.92 -21.71 -10.81
CA LEU A 180 -1.15 -21.35 -12.21
C LEU A 180 0.06 -20.66 -12.85
N MET A 181 0.77 -19.81 -12.09
CA MET A 181 1.99 -19.16 -12.57
C MET A 181 3.13 -20.14 -12.79
N ASP A 182 3.29 -21.12 -11.87
CA ASP A 182 4.26 -22.19 -12.02
C ASP A 182 3.95 -23.06 -13.25
N GLU A 183 2.69 -23.41 -13.46
CA GLU A 183 2.25 -24.20 -14.60
C GLU A 183 2.42 -23.44 -15.92
N ALA A 184 2.03 -22.16 -15.96
CA ALA A 184 2.27 -21.28 -17.10
C ALA A 184 3.77 -21.18 -17.44
N SER A 185 4.63 -21.09 -16.42
CA SER A 185 6.08 -21.04 -16.59
C SER A 185 6.62 -22.34 -17.18
N LYS A 186 6.12 -23.50 -16.74
CA LYS A 186 6.49 -24.82 -17.30
C LYS A 186 6.06 -24.90 -18.77
N ILE A 187 4.82 -24.52 -19.08
CA ILE A 187 4.31 -24.51 -20.46
C ILE A 187 5.16 -23.59 -21.35
N MET A 188 5.44 -22.35 -20.90
CA MET A 188 6.29 -21.43 -21.64
C MET A 188 7.69 -21.99 -21.89
N ASN A 189 8.30 -22.63 -20.89
CA ASN A 189 9.61 -23.24 -21.05
C ASN A 189 9.58 -24.43 -22.04
N ALA A 190 8.55 -25.26 -21.98
CA ALA A 190 8.36 -26.36 -22.93
C ALA A 190 8.16 -25.87 -24.38
N GLN A 191 7.38 -24.81 -24.56
CA GLN A 191 7.15 -24.20 -25.90
C GLN A 191 8.42 -23.53 -26.44
N ARG A 192 9.20 -22.86 -25.58
CA ARG A 192 10.53 -22.34 -25.98
C ARG A 192 11.49 -23.44 -26.43
N ALA A 193 11.49 -24.58 -25.75
CA ALA A 193 12.29 -25.74 -26.16
C ALA A 193 11.86 -26.28 -27.52
N ARG A 194 10.63 -26.04 -27.96
CA ARG A 194 10.08 -26.36 -29.28
C ARG A 194 10.29 -25.25 -30.32
N GLY A 195 11.04 -24.19 -29.99
CA GLY A 195 11.37 -23.09 -30.89
C GLY A 195 10.35 -21.94 -30.95
N VAL A 196 9.37 -21.91 -30.01
CA VAL A 196 8.42 -20.79 -29.93
C VAL A 196 9.08 -19.63 -29.18
N GLU A 197 9.20 -18.48 -29.84
CA GLU A 197 9.69 -17.24 -29.24
C GLU A 197 8.50 -16.42 -28.70
N PHE A 198 8.41 -16.30 -27.37
CA PHE A 198 7.44 -15.45 -26.70
C PHE A 198 7.99 -14.03 -26.56
N GLY A 199 7.34 -13.05 -27.16
CA GLY A 199 7.64 -11.61 -26.99
C GLY A 199 8.24 -10.91 -28.21
N GLU A 200 8.44 -11.56 -29.34
CA GLU A 200 8.87 -10.96 -30.61
C GLU A 200 7.78 -10.92 -31.69
N GLY A 201 6.58 -11.37 -31.37
CA GLY A 201 5.41 -11.30 -32.26
C GLY A 201 4.72 -9.95 -32.22
N ASN A 202 4.69 -9.25 -33.36
CA ASN A 202 3.77 -8.13 -33.57
C ASN A 202 2.33 -8.67 -33.41
N ILE A 203 1.49 -8.01 -32.59
CA ILE A 203 0.10 -8.41 -32.32
C ILE A 203 -0.77 -8.38 -33.57
N VAL A 204 -0.20 -7.95 -34.72
CA VAL A 204 -0.85 -7.86 -36.00
C VAL A 204 -0.08 -8.72 -37.01
N LYS A 205 -0.36 -10.01 -36.99
CA LYS A 205 -0.25 -10.92 -38.14
C LYS A 205 -1.28 -12.00 -37.99
#